data_7cca3f89c4ddcaad8f4f82ba1bf2882b
#
_entry.id   7cca3f89c4ddcaad8f4f82ba1bf2882b
#
_cell.length_a   1.000
_cell.length_b   1.000
_cell.length_c   1.000
_cell.angle_alpha   90.00
_cell.angle_beta   90.00
_cell.angle_gamma   90.00
#
_symmetry.space_group_name_H-M   'P 1'
#
loop_
_entity.id
_entity.type
_entity.pdbx_description
1 polymer ?
#
loop_
_entity_poly.entity_id
_entity_poly.type
_entity_poly.pdbx_seq_one_letter_code
_entity_poly.pdbx_strand_id
1 'polypeptide(L)'
;MISPFKHIDSNMSSKEFEIAVCNWVNFCGKDLKNIEVLHDQKISAHDGTYQIDVLATFNAFEDAEFKVLVECKKHGRKIERSYVQELHGKLQSLGAQKAILCSTTGFQSGALEYAKAHKIALVLISSEGARYETRMLTVEDLHNPIGASDETTAWLVEQAGENKATVTRLNLFTDSFSMFIQGQP
;
A
#
# COMPACT_ATOMS: atom_id res chain seq x y z
N MET A 1 -6.19 -13.88 -15.20
CA MET A 1 -6.61 -13.59 -13.81
C MET A 1 -7.78 -12.61 -13.89
N ILE A 2 -8.94 -12.93 -13.31
CA ILE A 2 -10.14 -12.09 -13.41
C ILE A 2 -9.96 -10.96 -12.39
N SER A 3 -9.97 -9.70 -12.85
CA SER A 3 -9.91 -8.53 -11.98
C SER A 3 -11.10 -8.54 -11.00
N PRO A 4 -10.90 -8.39 -9.67
CA PRO A 4 -11.98 -8.30 -8.71
C PRO A 4 -12.89 -7.07 -8.93
N PHE A 5 -12.51 -6.17 -9.85
CA PHE A 5 -13.18 -4.91 -10.13
C PHE A 5 -14.05 -4.90 -11.39
N LYS A 6 -14.30 -6.04 -12.04
CA LYS A 6 -15.13 -6.10 -13.26
C LYS A 6 -16.53 -5.49 -13.15
N HIS A 7 -17.04 -5.32 -11.93
CA HIS A 7 -18.38 -4.82 -11.65
C HIS A 7 -18.40 -3.41 -11.06
N ILE A 8 -17.27 -2.70 -11.08
CA ILE A 8 -17.26 -1.30 -10.64
C ILE A 8 -17.88 -0.43 -11.73
N ASP A 9 -19.05 0.07 -11.44
CA ASP A 9 -19.77 1.01 -12.31
C ASP A 9 -20.22 2.26 -11.53
N SER A 10 -20.81 3.22 -12.26
CA SER A 10 -21.31 4.48 -11.68
C SER A 10 -22.49 4.26 -10.71
N ASN A 11 -23.25 3.18 -10.84
CA ASN A 11 -24.47 2.89 -10.08
C ASN A 11 -24.19 2.13 -8.79
N MET A 12 -23.00 1.58 -8.61
CA MET A 12 -22.55 0.91 -7.40
C MET A 12 -22.72 1.82 -6.17
N SER A 13 -23.24 1.31 -5.08
CA SER A 13 -23.31 2.04 -3.79
C SER A 13 -21.93 2.16 -3.13
N SER A 14 -21.79 3.07 -2.17
CA SER A 14 -20.53 3.18 -1.39
C SER A 14 -20.20 1.87 -0.67
N LYS A 15 -21.20 1.19 -0.11
CA LYS A 15 -21.01 -0.09 0.57
C LYS A 15 -20.55 -1.22 -0.37
N GLU A 16 -21.10 -1.29 -1.58
CA GLU A 16 -20.64 -2.26 -2.59
C GLU A 16 -19.20 -1.97 -3.02
N PHE A 17 -18.82 -0.69 -3.11
CA PHE A 17 -17.44 -0.29 -3.37
C PHE A 17 -16.50 -0.72 -2.24
N GLU A 18 -16.85 -0.51 -0.98
CA GLU A 18 -16.09 -0.96 0.19
C GLU A 18 -15.90 -2.49 0.17
N ILE A 19 -16.96 -3.25 -0.11
CA ILE A 19 -16.89 -4.72 -0.22
C ILE A 19 -15.96 -5.14 -1.37
N ALA A 20 -16.02 -4.47 -2.51
CA ALA A 20 -15.14 -4.76 -3.64
C ALA A 20 -13.66 -4.50 -3.29
N VAL A 21 -13.38 -3.40 -2.56
CA VAL A 21 -12.03 -3.08 -2.04
C VAL A 21 -11.59 -4.12 -1.00
N CYS A 22 -12.48 -4.52 -0.08
CA CYS A 22 -12.20 -5.57 0.91
C CYS A 22 -11.77 -6.89 0.23
N ASN A 23 -12.52 -7.32 -0.79
CA ASN A 23 -12.20 -8.51 -1.58
C ASN A 23 -10.86 -8.38 -2.32
N TRP A 24 -10.56 -7.19 -2.86
CA TRP A 24 -9.28 -6.92 -3.50
C TRP A 24 -8.11 -6.97 -2.52
N VAL A 25 -8.24 -6.38 -1.33
CA VAL A 25 -7.22 -6.42 -0.28
C VAL A 25 -6.95 -7.87 0.13
N ASN A 26 -8.01 -8.64 0.36
CA ASN A 26 -7.90 -10.06 0.70
C ASN A 26 -7.20 -10.86 -0.41
N PHE A 27 -7.56 -10.62 -1.67
CA PHE A 27 -6.92 -11.26 -2.82
C PHE A 27 -5.43 -10.91 -2.93
N CYS A 28 -5.06 -9.64 -2.73
CA CYS A 28 -3.67 -9.19 -2.76
C CYS A 28 -2.85 -9.74 -1.58
N GLY A 29 -3.48 -9.91 -0.42
CA GLY A 29 -2.84 -10.38 0.81
C GLY A 29 -2.79 -11.90 0.98
N LYS A 30 -3.36 -12.69 0.05
CA LYS A 30 -3.58 -14.14 0.21
C LYS A 30 -2.35 -14.97 0.61
N ASP A 31 -1.15 -14.50 0.26
CA ASP A 31 0.11 -15.19 0.55
C ASP A 31 0.80 -14.66 1.83
N LEU A 32 0.17 -13.69 2.53
CA LEU A 32 0.68 -13.18 3.80
C LEU A 32 0.30 -14.12 4.96
N LYS A 33 1.21 -14.30 5.91
CA LYS A 33 1.00 -15.16 7.09
C LYS A 33 -0.11 -14.58 7.98
N ASN A 34 -1.08 -15.41 8.34
CA ASN A 34 -2.19 -15.06 9.22
C ASN A 34 -2.97 -13.81 8.77
N ILE A 35 -3.13 -13.65 7.44
CA ILE A 35 -3.93 -12.54 6.89
C ILE A 35 -5.38 -12.62 7.37
N GLU A 36 -5.88 -11.54 7.92
CA GLU A 36 -7.29 -11.32 8.20
C GLU A 36 -7.70 -9.97 7.60
N VAL A 37 -8.79 -9.96 6.85
CA VAL A 37 -9.34 -8.74 6.22
C VAL A 37 -10.79 -8.60 6.62
N LEU A 38 -11.11 -7.52 7.35
CA LEU A 38 -12.42 -7.26 7.93
C LEU A 38 -13.02 -5.99 7.30
N HIS A 39 -14.30 -6.05 6.95
CA HIS A 39 -15.07 -4.91 6.45
C HIS A 39 -15.81 -4.23 7.61
N ASP A 40 -15.90 -2.89 7.57
CA ASP A 40 -16.74 -2.07 8.45
C ASP A 40 -16.45 -2.27 9.95
N GLN A 41 -15.20 -2.01 10.37
CA GLN A 41 -14.77 -2.22 11.74
C GLN A 41 -14.82 -0.93 12.57
N LYS A 42 -15.29 -1.04 13.82
CA LYS A 42 -15.17 0.00 14.85
C LYS A 42 -14.07 -0.36 15.82
N ILE A 43 -13.05 0.48 15.91
CA ILE A 43 -11.87 0.27 16.73
C ILE A 43 -11.73 1.39 17.73
N SER A 44 -11.65 1.04 19.03
CA SER A 44 -11.40 2.00 20.10
C SER A 44 -9.90 2.25 20.25
N ALA A 45 -9.54 3.54 20.36
CA ALA A 45 -8.21 4.01 20.69
C ALA A 45 -8.26 4.85 21.98
N HIS A 46 -7.11 5.38 22.42
CA HIS A 46 -7.00 6.19 23.64
C HIS A 46 -7.77 7.53 23.54
N ASP A 47 -7.98 8.02 22.34
CA ASP A 47 -8.58 9.34 22.01
C ASP A 47 -9.95 9.25 21.35
N GLY A 48 -10.50 8.05 21.15
CA GLY A 48 -11.83 7.87 20.58
C GLY A 48 -12.07 6.51 19.93
N THR A 49 -13.22 6.41 19.27
CA THR A 49 -13.59 5.23 18.48
C THR A 49 -13.63 5.60 17.00
N TYR A 50 -12.96 4.83 16.19
CA TYR A 50 -12.79 5.06 14.76
C TYR A 50 -13.49 3.99 13.94
N GLN A 51 -14.25 4.43 12.93
CA GLN A 51 -14.78 3.56 11.90
C GLN A 51 -13.75 3.40 10.81
N ILE A 52 -13.50 2.15 10.40
CA ILE A 52 -12.55 1.78 9.35
C ILE A 52 -13.28 0.94 8.31
N ASP A 53 -13.28 1.37 7.06
CA ASP A 53 -14.01 0.69 5.99
C ASP A 53 -13.47 -0.71 5.73
N VAL A 54 -12.11 -0.86 5.66
CA VAL A 54 -11.45 -2.16 5.57
C VAL A 54 -10.21 -2.18 6.46
N LEU A 55 -10.15 -3.14 7.35
CA LEU A 55 -9.01 -3.42 8.21
C LEU A 55 -8.32 -4.69 7.74
N ALA A 56 -7.02 -4.63 7.48
CA ALA A 56 -6.23 -5.83 7.23
C ALA A 56 -5.15 -5.98 8.30
N THR A 57 -5.02 -7.19 8.85
CA THR A 57 -3.94 -7.56 9.77
C THR A 57 -3.24 -8.80 9.24
N PHE A 58 -1.94 -8.88 9.43
CA PHE A 58 -1.12 -10.02 9.02
C PHE A 58 0.18 -10.07 9.82
N ASN A 59 0.88 -11.19 9.79
CA ASN A 59 2.18 -11.34 10.43
C ASN A 59 3.30 -11.30 9.38
N ALA A 60 4.38 -10.58 9.73
CA ALA A 60 5.64 -10.56 8.98
C ALA A 60 6.83 -10.71 9.93
N PHE A 61 8.03 -10.95 9.41
CA PHE A 61 9.24 -11.14 10.21
C PHE A 61 9.04 -12.14 11.37
N GLU A 62 8.55 -13.33 11.02
CA GLU A 62 8.08 -14.42 11.87
C GLU A 62 6.70 -14.15 12.50
N ASP A 63 6.59 -13.27 13.52
CA ASP A 63 5.33 -13.05 14.24
C ASP A 63 4.99 -11.59 14.54
N ALA A 64 5.70 -10.63 13.96
CA ALA A 64 5.34 -9.22 14.11
C ALA A 64 4.01 -8.94 13.42
N GLU A 65 3.00 -8.47 14.17
CA GLU A 65 1.70 -8.08 13.65
C GLU A 65 1.78 -6.75 12.91
N PHE A 66 1.22 -6.71 11.72
CA PHE A 66 1.04 -5.51 10.91
C PHE A 66 -0.45 -5.21 10.75
N LYS A 67 -0.79 -3.94 10.90
CA LYS A 67 -2.13 -3.40 10.75
C LYS A 67 -2.17 -2.39 9.61
N VAL A 68 -3.06 -2.59 8.66
CA VAL A 68 -3.28 -1.73 7.49
C VAL A 68 -4.71 -1.20 7.51
N LEU A 69 -4.86 0.12 7.49
CA LEU A 69 -6.15 0.78 7.39
C LEU A 69 -6.43 1.12 5.93
N VAL A 70 -7.62 0.77 5.45
CA VAL A 70 -8.06 1.14 4.10
C VAL A 70 -9.35 1.92 4.20
N GLU A 71 -9.34 3.13 3.66
CA GLU A 71 -10.50 4.03 3.57
C GLU A 71 -10.99 4.04 2.13
N CYS A 72 -12.29 4.02 1.94
CA CYS A 72 -12.96 3.95 0.63
C CYS A 72 -13.77 5.20 0.36
N LYS A 73 -13.52 5.86 -0.75
CA LYS A 73 -14.24 7.08 -1.15
C LYS A 73 -14.84 6.94 -2.54
N LYS A 74 -16.15 6.70 -2.60
CA LYS A 74 -16.90 6.75 -3.85
C LYS A 74 -17.53 8.14 -4.01
N HIS A 75 -16.82 9.02 -4.69
CA HIS A 75 -17.23 10.42 -4.88
C HIS A 75 -17.36 10.75 -6.37
N GLY A 76 -18.16 11.78 -6.68
CA GLY A 76 -18.26 12.34 -8.06
C GLY A 76 -17.18 13.37 -8.40
N ARG A 77 -16.30 13.73 -7.43
CA ARG A 77 -15.22 14.72 -7.58
C ARG A 77 -13.92 14.20 -7.01
N LYS A 78 -12.80 14.81 -7.45
CA LYS A 78 -11.46 14.47 -6.95
C LYS A 78 -11.38 14.61 -5.43
N ILE A 79 -10.68 13.66 -4.80
CA ILE A 79 -10.47 13.58 -3.36
C ILE A 79 -9.56 14.72 -2.90
N GLU A 80 -10.00 15.42 -1.86
CA GLU A 80 -9.31 16.56 -1.26
C GLU A 80 -8.31 16.12 -0.19
N ARG A 81 -7.36 17.00 0.12
CA ARG A 81 -6.32 16.78 1.14
C ARG A 81 -6.90 16.42 2.52
N SER A 82 -8.04 16.98 2.90
CA SER A 82 -8.69 16.75 4.18
C SER A 82 -8.99 15.27 4.46
N TYR A 83 -9.41 14.51 3.45
CA TYR A 83 -9.64 13.07 3.60
C TYR A 83 -8.37 12.29 3.89
N VAL A 84 -7.25 12.69 3.28
CA VAL A 84 -5.95 12.06 3.54
C VAL A 84 -5.44 12.42 4.94
N GLN A 85 -5.68 13.64 5.40
CA GLN A 85 -5.35 14.09 6.75
C GLN A 85 -6.17 13.34 7.81
N GLU A 86 -7.46 13.14 7.57
CA GLU A 86 -8.32 12.35 8.45
C GLU A 86 -7.80 10.90 8.58
N LEU A 87 -7.50 10.26 7.46
CA LEU A 87 -6.94 8.90 7.45
C LEU A 87 -5.58 8.83 8.14
N HIS A 88 -4.74 9.86 7.99
CA HIS A 88 -3.47 9.96 8.71
C HIS A 88 -3.67 10.06 10.24
N GLY A 89 -4.67 10.82 10.69
CA GLY A 89 -5.04 10.85 12.10
C GLY A 89 -5.46 9.47 12.62
N LYS A 90 -6.34 8.77 11.90
CA LYS A 90 -6.74 7.39 12.24
C LYS A 90 -5.53 6.45 12.32
N LEU A 91 -4.58 6.55 11.35
CA LEU A 91 -3.35 5.76 11.32
C LEU A 91 -2.55 5.92 12.62
N GLN A 92 -2.37 7.16 13.07
CA GLN A 92 -1.60 7.47 14.27
C GLN A 92 -2.33 7.01 15.55
N SER A 93 -3.61 7.34 15.69
CA SER A 93 -4.40 6.98 16.88
C SER A 93 -4.54 5.47 17.08
N LEU A 94 -4.62 4.70 15.99
CA LEU A 94 -4.77 3.24 16.04
C LEU A 94 -3.44 2.48 16.02
N GLY A 95 -2.31 3.17 15.96
CA GLY A 95 -0.97 2.56 15.90
C GLY A 95 -0.78 1.64 14.68
N ALA A 96 -1.45 1.94 13.57
CA ALA A 96 -1.35 1.13 12.36
C ALA A 96 -0.07 1.46 11.57
N GLN A 97 0.46 0.51 10.81
CA GLN A 97 1.72 0.66 10.10
C GLN A 97 1.53 1.22 8.69
N LYS A 98 0.33 1.07 8.10
CA LYS A 98 0.04 1.57 6.75
C LYS A 98 -1.39 2.05 6.64
N ALA A 99 -1.58 3.12 5.84
CA ALA A 99 -2.90 3.57 5.41
C ALA A 99 -2.97 3.61 3.87
N ILE A 100 -4.13 3.22 3.35
CA ILE A 100 -4.46 3.21 1.93
C ILE A 100 -5.79 3.93 1.76
N LEU A 101 -5.88 4.91 0.87
CA LEU A 101 -7.14 5.53 0.49
C LEU A 101 -7.49 5.11 -0.95
N CYS A 102 -8.58 4.37 -1.09
CA CYS A 102 -9.12 3.91 -2.35
C CYS A 102 -10.23 4.84 -2.82
N SER A 103 -10.21 5.26 -4.08
CA SER A 103 -11.24 6.12 -4.65
C SER A 103 -11.62 5.69 -6.06
N THR A 104 -12.87 5.96 -6.44
CA THR A 104 -13.36 5.82 -7.82
C THR A 104 -13.05 7.05 -8.68
N THR A 105 -12.61 8.14 -8.07
CA THR A 105 -12.19 9.38 -8.75
C THR A 105 -10.74 9.71 -8.39
N GLY A 106 -10.12 10.56 -9.20
CA GLY A 106 -8.74 11.00 -8.96
C GLY A 106 -8.57 11.82 -7.68
N PHE A 107 -7.37 12.27 -7.43
CA PHE A 107 -6.97 13.05 -6.26
C PHE A 107 -6.55 14.47 -6.67
N GLN A 108 -6.78 15.44 -5.80
CA GLN A 108 -6.27 16.80 -5.96
C GLN A 108 -4.75 16.83 -5.67
N SER A 109 -4.02 17.81 -6.21
CA SER A 109 -2.57 17.95 -6.01
C SER A 109 -2.19 17.98 -4.53
N GLY A 110 -2.92 18.76 -3.70
CA GLY A 110 -2.67 18.81 -2.27
C GLY A 110 -2.90 17.49 -1.53
N ALA A 111 -3.78 16.61 -2.03
CA ALA A 111 -3.95 15.26 -1.51
C ALA A 111 -2.74 14.37 -1.86
N LEU A 112 -2.27 14.45 -3.11
CA LEU A 112 -1.09 13.70 -3.58
C LEU A 112 0.17 14.12 -2.82
N GLU A 113 0.40 15.42 -2.66
CA GLU A 113 1.54 15.96 -1.91
C GLU A 113 1.55 15.51 -0.45
N TYR A 114 0.40 15.64 0.23
CA TYR A 114 0.27 15.22 1.62
C TYR A 114 0.46 13.71 1.79
N ALA A 115 -0.14 12.91 0.90
CA ALA A 115 0.00 11.47 0.93
C ALA A 115 1.45 11.01 0.72
N LYS A 116 2.18 11.62 -0.22
CA LYS A 116 3.62 11.36 -0.43
C LYS A 116 4.42 11.68 0.84
N ALA A 117 4.25 12.87 1.42
CA ALA A 117 4.96 13.30 2.62
C ALA A 117 4.74 12.37 3.82
N HIS A 118 3.53 11.80 3.95
CA HIS A 118 3.15 10.94 5.09
C HIS A 118 3.09 9.44 4.73
N LYS A 119 3.60 9.05 3.55
CA LYS A 119 3.68 7.64 3.10
C LYS A 119 2.33 6.91 3.06
N ILE A 120 1.24 7.65 2.79
CA ILE A 120 -0.10 7.10 2.60
C ILE A 120 -0.26 6.69 1.14
N ALA A 121 -0.75 5.48 0.90
CA ALA A 121 -1.02 5.03 -0.46
C ALA A 121 -2.37 5.59 -0.95
N LEU A 122 -2.38 6.16 -2.15
CA LEU A 122 -3.59 6.58 -2.84
C LEU A 122 -3.80 5.68 -4.05
N VAL A 123 -4.98 5.06 -4.13
CA VAL A 123 -5.30 4.08 -5.15
C VAL A 123 -6.57 4.51 -5.88
N LEU A 124 -6.46 4.67 -7.19
CA LEU A 124 -7.60 4.84 -8.07
C LEU A 124 -8.12 3.47 -8.47
N ILE A 125 -9.40 3.22 -8.23
CA ILE A 125 -10.07 1.97 -8.56
C ILE A 125 -11.05 2.20 -9.73
N SER A 126 -10.92 1.40 -10.76
CA SER A 126 -11.81 1.40 -11.93
C SER A 126 -12.15 -0.02 -12.37
N SER A 127 -13.01 -0.17 -13.36
CA SER A 127 -13.30 -1.48 -13.99
C SER A 127 -12.06 -2.15 -14.59
N GLU A 128 -11.03 -1.38 -14.94
CA GLU A 128 -9.77 -1.88 -15.47
C GLU A 128 -8.84 -2.43 -14.37
N GLY A 129 -9.04 -2.00 -13.11
CA GLY A 129 -8.24 -2.45 -11.97
C GLY A 129 -7.91 -1.34 -10.97
N ALA A 130 -6.92 -1.62 -10.13
CA ALA A 130 -6.37 -0.71 -9.14
C ALA A 130 -5.10 -0.06 -9.66
N ARG A 131 -5.04 1.27 -9.65
CA ARG A 131 -3.85 2.04 -10.02
C ARG A 131 -3.38 2.88 -8.85
N TYR A 132 -2.13 2.70 -8.44
CA TYR A 132 -1.52 3.50 -7.39
C TYR A 132 -1.12 4.89 -7.94
N GLU A 133 -1.64 5.95 -7.35
CA GLU A 133 -1.25 7.35 -7.62
C GLU A 133 -0.09 7.79 -6.70
N THR A 134 -0.03 7.24 -5.48
CA THR A 134 1.13 7.35 -4.60
C THR A 134 1.45 5.98 -4.02
N ARG A 135 2.74 5.65 -3.93
CA ARG A 135 3.28 4.46 -3.26
C ARG A 135 4.23 4.90 -2.16
N MET A 136 4.70 3.96 -1.35
CA MET A 136 5.72 4.26 -0.34
C MET A 136 7.07 4.68 -0.98
N LEU A 137 7.36 4.13 -2.17
CA LEU A 137 8.50 4.52 -3.01
C LEU A 137 8.03 4.55 -4.46
N THR A 138 8.28 5.63 -5.18
CA THR A 138 8.19 5.66 -6.64
C THR A 138 9.54 5.23 -7.22
N VAL A 139 9.57 4.87 -8.51
CA VAL A 139 10.84 4.62 -9.21
C VAL A 139 11.73 5.88 -9.16
N GLU A 140 11.10 7.07 -9.16
CA GLU A 140 11.78 8.37 -9.00
C GLU A 140 12.35 8.55 -7.58
N ASP A 141 11.66 8.06 -6.54
CA ASP A 141 12.14 8.06 -5.16
C ASP A 141 13.33 7.09 -4.98
N LEU A 142 13.41 6.04 -5.79
CA LEU A 142 14.57 5.14 -5.84
C LEU A 142 15.75 5.80 -6.57
N HIS A 143 15.49 6.75 -7.47
CA HIS A 143 16.53 7.52 -8.17
C HIS A 143 17.04 8.72 -7.37
N ASN A 144 16.23 9.22 -6.39
CA ASN A 144 16.61 10.30 -5.47
C ASN A 144 16.24 9.95 -4.02
N PRO A 145 16.90 8.99 -3.38
CA PRO A 145 16.74 8.77 -1.94
C PRO A 145 17.28 10.01 -1.20
N ILE A 146 16.50 10.53 -0.24
CA ILE A 146 16.90 11.65 0.60
C ILE A 146 18.26 11.33 1.24
N GLY A 147 19.32 12.00 0.78
CA GLY A 147 20.68 11.86 1.31
C GLY A 147 21.56 10.78 0.66
N ALA A 148 21.17 10.17 -0.45
CA ALA A 148 22.06 9.31 -1.23
C ALA A 148 22.79 10.12 -2.29
N SER A 149 24.10 9.96 -2.35
CA SER A 149 24.92 10.27 -3.53
C SER A 149 24.38 9.48 -4.74
N ASP A 150 24.55 9.99 -5.94
CA ASP A 150 24.03 9.54 -7.26
C ASP A 150 24.03 8.02 -7.60
N GLU A 151 24.21 7.14 -6.63
CA GLU A 151 24.23 5.69 -6.81
C GLU A 151 23.03 5.02 -6.17
N THR A 152 22.09 4.56 -7.00
CA THR A 152 21.00 3.68 -6.57
C THR A 152 21.58 2.34 -6.13
N THR A 153 21.41 2.01 -4.86
CA THR A 153 22.00 0.80 -4.27
C THR A 153 20.89 -0.16 -3.85
N ALA A 154 20.98 -1.39 -4.30
CA ALA A 154 20.23 -2.52 -3.77
C ALA A 154 21.18 -3.46 -3.03
N TRP A 155 20.65 -4.23 -2.07
CA TRP A 155 21.41 -5.24 -1.36
C TRP A 155 20.83 -6.62 -1.68
N LEU A 156 21.68 -7.50 -2.22
CA LEU A 156 21.36 -8.90 -2.37
C LEU A 156 21.87 -9.63 -1.13
N VAL A 157 20.97 -10.36 -0.46
CA VAL A 157 21.31 -11.21 0.67
C VAL A 157 21.11 -12.66 0.23
N GLU A 158 22.19 -13.39 0.09
CA GLU A 158 22.17 -14.82 -0.23
C GLU A 158 22.57 -15.62 1.00
N GLN A 159 21.78 -16.63 1.33
CA GLN A 159 22.10 -17.55 2.41
C GLN A 159 23.11 -18.61 1.92
N ALA A 160 24.33 -18.53 2.42
CA ALA A 160 25.44 -19.42 2.06
C ALA A 160 25.70 -20.51 3.11
N GLY A 161 24.63 -21.21 3.57
CA GLY A 161 24.69 -22.27 4.58
C GLY A 161 23.97 -21.92 5.90
N GLU A 162 23.91 -22.83 6.85
CA GLU A 162 23.07 -22.72 8.06
C GLU A 162 23.36 -21.50 8.96
N ASN A 163 24.53 -20.88 8.86
CA ASN A 163 24.91 -19.71 9.67
C ASN A 163 25.74 -18.67 8.90
N LYS A 164 25.68 -18.64 7.59
CA LYS A 164 26.42 -17.67 6.77
C LYS A 164 25.48 -17.03 5.75
N ALA A 165 25.43 -15.71 5.75
CA ALA A 165 24.79 -14.95 4.70
C ALA A 165 25.85 -14.07 4.00
N THR A 166 25.84 -14.06 2.68
CA THR A 166 26.61 -13.11 1.88
C THR A 166 25.72 -11.93 1.54
N VAL A 167 26.18 -10.72 1.87
CA VAL A 167 25.48 -9.49 1.56
C VAL A 167 26.26 -8.77 0.48
N THR A 168 25.68 -8.68 -0.70
CA THR A 168 26.30 -8.02 -1.86
C THR A 168 25.57 -6.72 -2.17
N ARG A 169 26.34 -5.64 -2.29
CA ARG A 169 25.83 -4.36 -2.78
C ARG A 169 25.68 -4.43 -4.29
N LEU A 170 24.45 -4.22 -4.78
CA LEU A 170 24.15 -4.16 -6.21
C LEU A 170 23.97 -2.71 -6.65
N ASN A 171 24.65 -2.31 -7.70
CA ASN A 171 24.35 -1.10 -8.42
C ASN A 171 23.28 -1.43 -9.48
N LEU A 172 22.11 -0.78 -9.40
CA LEU A 172 20.95 -1.06 -10.28
C LEU A 172 21.22 -0.80 -11.78
N PHE A 173 22.34 -0.16 -12.10
CA PHE A 173 22.73 0.17 -13.47
C PHE A 173 23.90 -0.70 -14.01
N THR A 174 24.28 -1.76 -13.29
CA THR A 174 25.32 -2.68 -13.76
C THR A 174 24.72 -3.91 -14.46
N ASP A 175 25.49 -4.52 -15.35
CA ASP A 175 25.13 -5.76 -16.05
C ASP A 175 24.75 -6.90 -15.09
N SER A 176 25.31 -6.90 -13.89
CA SER A 176 25.03 -7.90 -12.84
C SER A 176 23.55 -7.89 -12.40
N PHE A 177 22.90 -6.73 -12.32
CA PHE A 177 21.47 -6.64 -11.96
C PHE A 177 20.58 -7.14 -13.11
N SER A 178 20.94 -6.83 -14.36
CA SER A 178 20.24 -7.35 -15.54
C SER A 178 20.35 -8.88 -15.64
N MET A 179 21.50 -9.47 -15.32
CA MET A 179 21.69 -10.92 -15.28
C MET A 179 20.86 -11.59 -14.18
N PHE A 180 20.76 -10.96 -13.00
CA PHE A 180 19.94 -11.46 -11.89
C PHE A 180 18.44 -11.50 -12.24
N ILE A 181 17.91 -10.43 -12.87
CA ILE A 181 16.49 -10.38 -13.29
C ILE A 181 16.19 -11.40 -14.39
N GLN A 182 17.15 -11.70 -15.27
CA GLN A 182 16.98 -12.65 -16.38
C GLN A 182 17.17 -14.12 -15.96
N GLY A 183 17.51 -14.38 -14.69
CA GLY A 183 17.70 -15.74 -14.18
C GLY A 183 18.86 -16.50 -14.84
N GLN A 184 19.84 -15.82 -15.39
CA GLN A 184 21.06 -16.41 -15.92
C GLN A 184 22.11 -16.47 -14.79
N PRO A 185 22.86 -17.60 -14.67
CA PRO A 185 23.89 -17.78 -13.66
C PRO A 185 25.08 -16.83 -13.83
#